data_430f3112a78b525deaba92e9474e676f
#
_entry.id   430f3112a78b525deaba92e9474e676f
#
_cell.length_a   1.000
_cell.length_b   1.000
_cell.length_c   1.000
_cell.angle_alpha   90.00
_cell.angle_beta   90.00
_cell.angle_gamma   90.00
#
_symmetry.space_group_name_H-M   'P 1'
#
loop_
_entity.id
_entity.type
_entity.pdbx_description
1 polymer ?
#
loop_
_entity_poly.entity_id
_entity_poly.type
_entity_poly.pdbx_seq_one_letter_code
_entity_poly.pdbx_strand_id
1 'polypeptide(L)'
;MKKAEYSIDIDLPDELVPLIDRSKGQLFSLFKRGIDMQPWVWSYTQWPTGISILLQTGCDPACGSFRRACEADCKASVQILINNRKFLLGADELRVASLHHNPEIVQLTIQALVDRRRRLQDLAVACLPSEVLAQLQIRSDCLLNREAAKVYKLLRLHSIKVDDIEQEYEWSVYDAVGSNLSVADRLWDDGFRDVDEVDDRGKTSLMRLDYSDLFRDSPVSLLKKAYWLITKGSNAHRKKSSSPALHFLGHAIGNAIPSLKDDEDVRSEFSCLDEDCRKLLWSIFYDDTRDSCDCACSVGGCCGLTRALDGLCPTRPWVPTESSVRRVSVTIEIIASSLKPKLRGQFYDRLAPGVLRFLTCRMLDITHTCSHGFRNIDPEEVDEIHDEEKYLICALEKFLDEIAAEYEESIETLPEFLTGTWWTRINEAVSMRETPTQWELNQLLQTGIVLEE
;
A
#
# COMPACT_ATOMS: atom_id res chain seq x y z
N MET A 1 -29.17 -3.78 12.28
CA MET A 1 -27.92 -3.07 12.59
C MET A 1 -28.25 -1.86 13.42
N LYS A 2 -27.82 -1.82 14.71
CA LYS A 2 -28.02 -0.66 15.58
C LYS A 2 -27.06 0.45 15.12
N LYS A 3 -27.58 1.64 14.79
CA LYS A 3 -26.81 2.86 14.66
C LYS A 3 -26.01 3.03 15.97
N ALA A 4 -24.70 2.95 15.89
CA ALA A 4 -23.85 3.43 16.96
C ALA A 4 -23.97 4.96 16.97
N GLU A 5 -24.70 5.49 17.92
CA GLU A 5 -24.64 6.90 18.28
C GLU A 5 -23.27 7.13 18.90
N TYR A 6 -22.32 7.59 18.07
CA TYR A 6 -21.14 8.24 18.56
C TYR A 6 -21.58 9.63 19.07
N SER A 7 -21.95 9.71 20.32
CA SER A 7 -21.96 11.00 21.03
C SER A 7 -20.48 11.40 21.19
N ILE A 8 -20.00 12.23 20.29
CA ILE A 8 -18.77 12.97 20.55
C ILE A 8 -19.22 14.01 21.58
N ASP A 9 -18.86 13.78 22.84
CA ASP A 9 -18.90 14.81 23.88
C ASP A 9 -17.89 15.88 23.50
N ILE A 10 -18.32 16.78 22.65
CA ILE A 10 -17.63 18.03 22.40
C ILE A 10 -18.17 18.95 23.46
N ASP A 11 -17.35 19.30 24.47
CA ASP A 11 -17.63 20.39 25.42
C ASP A 11 -17.77 21.70 24.64
N LEU A 12 -18.92 21.90 24.04
CA LEU A 12 -19.30 23.17 23.48
C LEU A 12 -19.52 24.12 24.64
N PRO A 13 -18.95 25.35 24.58
CA PRO A 13 -19.35 26.39 25.51
C PRO A 13 -20.88 26.49 25.49
N ASP A 14 -21.51 26.41 26.66
CA ASP A 14 -22.97 26.38 26.85
C ASP A 14 -23.69 27.54 26.07
N GLU A 15 -22.97 28.59 25.79
CA GLU A 15 -23.42 29.76 25.02
C GLU A 15 -23.61 29.45 23.51
N LEU A 16 -23.01 28.40 22.98
CA LEU A 16 -23.02 28.05 21.55
C LEU A 16 -24.09 27.04 21.20
N VAL A 17 -24.48 26.18 22.13
CA VAL A 17 -25.49 25.14 21.93
C VAL A 17 -26.85 25.73 21.48
N PRO A 18 -27.35 26.84 22.06
CA PRO A 18 -28.61 27.45 21.63
C PRO A 18 -28.51 28.23 20.31
N LEU A 19 -27.29 28.52 19.83
CA LEU A 19 -27.05 29.34 18.66
C LEU A 19 -26.97 28.55 17.38
N ILE A 20 -26.63 27.26 17.47
CA ILE A 20 -26.62 26.34 16.35
C ILE A 20 -28.05 26.19 15.77
N ASP A 21 -29.05 26.27 16.63
CA ASP A 21 -30.49 26.22 16.26
C ASP A 21 -31.09 27.58 15.89
N ARG A 22 -30.33 28.67 16.01
CA ARG A 22 -30.82 30.03 15.78
C ARG A 22 -30.14 30.74 14.61
N SER A 23 -30.92 31.49 13.88
CA SER A 23 -30.73 32.24 12.63
C SER A 23 -29.33 32.82 12.32
N LYS A 24 -29.04 33.00 11.01
CA LYS A 24 -27.84 33.64 10.40
C LYS A 24 -27.29 34.84 11.15
N GLY A 25 -28.18 35.72 11.70
CA GLY A 25 -27.79 36.96 12.35
C GLY A 25 -27.02 36.82 13.65
N GLN A 26 -27.23 35.73 14.39
CA GLN A 26 -26.57 35.51 15.68
C GLN A 26 -25.16 34.94 15.51
N LEU A 27 -24.94 34.06 14.57
CA LEU A 27 -23.59 33.60 14.21
C LEU A 27 -22.72 34.73 13.71
N PHE A 28 -23.25 35.60 12.84
CA PHE A 28 -22.56 36.81 12.38
C PHE A 28 -22.16 37.74 13.53
N SER A 29 -22.99 37.82 14.58
CA SER A 29 -22.72 38.68 15.73
C SER A 29 -21.58 38.11 16.60
N LEU A 30 -21.45 36.76 16.71
CA LEU A 30 -20.37 36.11 17.44
C LEU A 30 -19.03 36.26 16.71
N PHE A 31 -19.00 36.09 15.40
CA PHE A 31 -17.81 36.36 14.60
C PHE A 31 -17.31 37.79 14.73
N LYS A 32 -18.22 38.78 14.72
CA LYS A 32 -17.87 40.20 14.94
C LYS A 32 -17.30 40.46 16.34
N ARG A 33 -17.58 39.62 17.32
CA ARG A 33 -17.02 39.71 18.68
C ARG A 33 -15.65 39.04 18.82
N GLY A 34 -15.07 38.47 17.72
CA GLY A 34 -13.75 37.86 17.75
C GLY A 34 -13.68 36.52 18.47
N ILE A 35 -14.82 35.86 18.68
CA ILE A 35 -14.83 34.49 19.23
C ILE A 35 -14.28 33.56 18.15
N ASP A 36 -13.16 32.89 18.45
CA ASP A 36 -12.57 31.87 17.57
C ASP A 36 -13.44 30.62 17.56
N MET A 37 -14.37 30.58 16.61
CA MET A 37 -15.30 29.46 16.44
C MET A 37 -14.78 28.40 15.46
N GLN A 38 -13.61 28.60 14.85
CA GLN A 38 -13.13 27.76 13.76
C GLN A 38 -13.05 26.26 14.10
N PRO A 39 -12.52 25.83 15.23
CA PRO A 39 -12.42 24.38 15.52
C PRO A 39 -13.77 23.69 15.68
N TRP A 40 -14.76 24.42 16.21
CA TRP A 40 -16.06 23.88 16.63
C TRP A 40 -17.06 23.76 15.50
N VAL A 41 -17.19 24.79 14.68
CA VAL A 41 -18.21 24.83 13.62
C VAL A 41 -17.87 23.88 12.48
N TRP A 42 -16.60 23.65 12.20
CA TRP A 42 -16.17 22.62 11.24
C TRP A 42 -16.50 21.20 11.69
N SER A 43 -16.86 20.98 12.95
CA SER A 43 -17.36 19.70 13.43
C SER A 43 -18.82 19.44 13.03
N TYR A 44 -19.59 20.49 12.71
CA TYR A 44 -21.00 20.41 12.33
C TYR A 44 -21.20 20.43 10.81
N THR A 45 -20.50 19.54 10.12
CA THR A 45 -20.55 19.44 8.65
C THR A 45 -21.91 18.95 8.11
N GLN A 46 -22.83 18.53 8.98
CA GLN A 46 -24.22 18.26 8.65
C GLN A 46 -25.06 19.55 8.49
N TRP A 47 -24.46 20.73 8.73
CA TRP A 47 -25.12 22.02 8.63
C TRP A 47 -24.62 22.88 7.47
N PRO A 48 -25.13 22.68 6.23
CA PRO A 48 -24.65 23.36 5.01
C PRO A 48 -24.69 24.88 5.13
N THR A 49 -25.76 25.41 5.74
CA THR A 49 -25.90 26.88 5.94
C THR A 49 -24.79 27.45 6.81
N GLY A 50 -24.39 26.72 7.88
CA GLY A 50 -23.28 27.14 8.75
C GLY A 50 -21.95 27.16 8.01
N ILE A 51 -21.65 26.13 7.25
CA ILE A 51 -20.45 26.08 6.40
C ILE A 51 -20.43 27.27 5.44
N SER A 52 -21.57 27.55 4.78
CA SER A 52 -21.67 28.68 3.85
C SER A 52 -21.40 30.02 4.54
N ILE A 53 -21.93 30.23 5.77
CA ILE A 53 -21.67 31.42 6.57
C ILE A 53 -20.20 31.58 6.92
N LEU A 54 -19.55 30.50 7.39
CA LEU A 54 -18.12 30.51 7.72
C LEU A 54 -17.27 30.93 6.52
N LEU A 55 -17.51 30.33 5.36
CA LEU A 55 -16.79 30.66 4.14
C LEU A 55 -17.04 32.12 3.69
N GLN A 56 -18.27 32.62 3.84
CA GLN A 56 -18.62 34.03 3.53
C GLN A 56 -17.96 35.05 4.48
N THR A 57 -17.68 34.63 5.72
CA THR A 57 -16.95 35.48 6.68
C THR A 57 -15.43 35.43 6.48
N GLY A 58 -14.95 34.69 5.50
CA GLY A 58 -13.53 34.58 5.16
C GLY A 58 -12.76 33.51 5.92
N CYS A 59 -13.45 32.66 6.69
CA CYS A 59 -12.81 31.50 7.33
C CYS A 59 -12.33 30.52 6.26
N ASP A 60 -11.10 30.03 6.40
CA ASP A 60 -10.59 28.98 5.52
C ASP A 60 -11.18 27.62 5.94
N PRO A 61 -11.46 26.73 4.98
CA PRO A 61 -11.93 25.37 5.29
C PRO A 61 -10.95 24.64 6.21
N ALA A 62 -11.44 24.17 7.35
CA ALA A 62 -10.58 23.42 8.28
C ALA A 62 -10.17 22.07 7.70
N CYS A 63 -8.97 21.62 8.04
CA CYS A 63 -8.52 20.27 7.75
C CYS A 63 -9.52 19.26 8.34
N GLY A 64 -9.97 18.32 7.53
CA GLY A 64 -10.94 17.29 7.93
C GLY A 64 -12.42 17.69 7.82
N SER A 65 -12.77 18.93 7.49
CA SER A 65 -14.18 19.32 7.27
C SER A 65 -14.84 18.51 6.15
N PHE A 66 -14.12 18.25 5.09
CA PHE A 66 -14.59 17.42 3.98
C PHE A 66 -14.84 15.98 4.41
N ARG A 67 -13.88 15.38 5.14
CA ARG A 67 -14.03 14.02 5.69
C ARG A 67 -15.30 13.92 6.53
N ARG A 68 -15.52 14.85 7.45
CA ARG A 68 -16.71 14.85 8.30
C ARG A 68 -18.00 15.03 7.51
N ALA A 69 -17.99 15.84 6.44
CA ALA A 69 -19.13 15.99 5.55
C ALA A 69 -19.44 14.66 4.81
N CYS A 70 -18.40 13.91 4.40
CA CYS A 70 -18.56 12.59 3.82
C CYS A 70 -19.05 11.56 4.86
N GLU A 71 -18.47 11.54 6.07
CA GLU A 71 -18.90 10.69 7.20
C GLU A 71 -20.36 10.92 7.57
N ALA A 72 -20.80 12.17 7.48
CA ALA A 72 -22.19 12.58 7.74
C ALA A 72 -23.14 12.36 6.56
N ASP A 73 -22.63 11.89 5.43
CA ASP A 73 -23.37 11.73 4.16
C ASP A 73 -24.07 13.02 3.70
N CYS A 74 -23.47 14.18 3.98
CA CYS A 74 -24.06 15.47 3.71
C CYS A 74 -23.59 16.05 2.38
N LYS A 75 -24.23 15.63 1.27
CA LYS A 75 -23.93 16.09 -0.10
C LYS A 75 -23.90 17.63 -0.23
N ALA A 76 -24.85 18.33 0.44
CA ALA A 76 -24.91 19.80 0.34
C ALA A 76 -23.68 20.47 0.96
N SER A 77 -23.17 19.95 2.09
CA SER A 77 -21.94 20.46 2.71
C SER A 77 -20.72 20.18 1.84
N VAL A 78 -20.63 18.96 1.29
CA VAL A 78 -19.58 18.60 0.33
C VAL A 78 -19.60 19.55 -0.87
N GLN A 79 -20.76 19.80 -1.46
CA GLN A 79 -20.91 20.72 -2.61
C GLN A 79 -20.44 22.14 -2.29
N ILE A 80 -20.73 22.65 -1.10
CA ILE A 80 -20.30 23.99 -0.66
C ILE A 80 -18.77 24.01 -0.50
N LEU A 81 -18.18 23.00 0.11
CA LEU A 81 -16.74 22.90 0.30
C LEU A 81 -15.98 22.83 -1.03
N ILE A 82 -16.36 21.94 -1.93
CA ILE A 82 -15.67 21.77 -3.22
C ILE A 82 -15.81 22.97 -4.14
N ASN A 83 -16.90 23.75 -4.02
CA ASN A 83 -17.11 24.98 -4.78
C ASN A 83 -16.26 26.15 -4.24
N ASN A 84 -15.70 26.02 -3.05
CA ASN A 84 -14.79 27.03 -2.51
C ASN A 84 -13.40 26.86 -3.12
N ARG A 85 -12.91 27.87 -3.82
CA ARG A 85 -11.60 27.86 -4.48
C ARG A 85 -10.41 27.79 -3.51
N LYS A 86 -10.60 28.20 -2.26
CA LYS A 86 -9.60 28.07 -1.20
C LYS A 86 -9.56 26.67 -0.58
N PHE A 87 -10.53 25.83 -0.90
CA PHE A 87 -10.54 24.45 -0.42
C PHE A 87 -9.56 23.59 -1.24
N LEU A 88 -8.63 22.93 -0.57
CA LEU A 88 -7.75 21.94 -1.19
C LEU A 88 -8.60 20.76 -1.66
N LEU A 89 -8.58 20.51 -2.96
CA LEU A 89 -9.23 19.34 -3.55
C LEU A 89 -8.20 18.56 -4.35
N GLY A 90 -7.89 17.35 -3.89
CA GLY A 90 -6.89 16.50 -4.50
C GLY A 90 -7.20 15.02 -4.34
N ALA A 91 -6.17 14.21 -4.43
CA ALA A 91 -6.28 12.76 -4.28
C ALA A 91 -6.77 12.35 -2.88
N ASP A 92 -6.40 13.08 -1.82
CA ASP A 92 -6.83 12.77 -0.45
C ASP A 92 -8.34 12.94 -0.25
N GLU A 93 -8.93 14.00 -0.81
CA GLU A 93 -10.38 14.21 -0.75
C GLU A 93 -11.12 13.15 -1.57
N LEU A 94 -10.59 12.80 -2.74
CA LEU A 94 -11.14 11.70 -3.54
C LEU A 94 -11.09 10.38 -2.77
N ARG A 95 -10.01 10.11 -2.05
CA ARG A 95 -9.87 8.95 -1.19
C ARG A 95 -10.94 8.92 -0.10
N VAL A 96 -11.11 10.04 0.61
CA VAL A 96 -12.12 10.17 1.64
C VAL A 96 -13.51 9.93 1.07
N ALA A 97 -13.86 10.55 -0.07
CA ALA A 97 -15.14 10.34 -0.73
C ALA A 97 -15.36 8.87 -1.11
N SER A 98 -14.33 8.21 -1.66
CA SER A 98 -14.40 6.80 -2.08
C SER A 98 -14.59 5.84 -0.92
N LEU A 99 -14.02 6.14 0.27
CA LEU A 99 -14.16 5.32 1.48
C LEU A 99 -15.58 5.30 2.05
N HIS A 100 -16.32 6.40 1.91
CA HIS A 100 -17.68 6.52 2.47
C HIS A 100 -18.78 5.99 1.55
N HIS A 101 -18.42 5.49 0.35
CA HIS A 101 -19.29 4.76 -0.57
C HIS A 101 -20.59 5.47 -1.02
N ASN A 102 -20.73 6.78 -0.82
CA ASN A 102 -21.84 7.52 -1.40
C ASN A 102 -21.52 7.89 -2.86
N PRO A 103 -22.19 7.27 -3.86
CA PRO A 103 -21.86 7.46 -5.27
C PRO A 103 -22.06 8.92 -5.74
N GLU A 104 -23.00 9.65 -5.15
CA GLU A 104 -23.26 11.04 -5.52
C GLU A 104 -22.15 11.96 -5.01
N ILE A 105 -21.64 11.73 -3.79
CA ILE A 105 -20.51 12.48 -3.23
C ILE A 105 -19.25 12.20 -4.04
N VAL A 106 -18.99 10.92 -4.35
CA VAL A 106 -17.84 10.52 -5.20
C VAL A 106 -17.93 11.21 -6.56
N GLN A 107 -19.09 11.18 -7.21
CA GLN A 107 -19.28 11.81 -8.52
C GLN A 107 -19.06 13.33 -8.47
N LEU A 108 -19.56 14.01 -7.45
CA LEU A 108 -19.35 15.45 -7.26
C LEU A 108 -17.85 15.76 -7.08
N THR A 109 -17.15 14.94 -6.31
CA THR A 109 -15.72 15.12 -6.04
C THR A 109 -14.91 14.92 -7.31
N ILE A 110 -15.18 13.86 -8.10
CA ILE A 110 -14.53 13.61 -9.39
C ILE A 110 -14.76 14.77 -10.34
N GLN A 111 -16.01 15.21 -10.50
CA GLN A 111 -16.33 16.31 -11.43
C GLN A 111 -15.59 17.59 -11.07
N ALA A 112 -15.58 17.95 -9.78
CA ALA A 112 -14.88 19.13 -9.32
C ALA A 112 -13.36 19.03 -9.53
N LEU A 113 -12.79 17.85 -9.32
CA LEU A 113 -11.36 17.58 -9.57
C LEU A 113 -11.05 17.72 -11.07
N VAL A 114 -11.85 17.11 -11.94
CA VAL A 114 -11.73 17.23 -13.40
C VAL A 114 -11.75 18.68 -13.84
N ASP A 115 -12.72 19.47 -13.34
CA ASP A 115 -12.87 20.87 -13.71
C ASP A 115 -11.68 21.71 -13.25
N ARG A 116 -11.13 21.44 -12.07
CA ARG A 116 -9.91 22.10 -11.56
C ARG A 116 -8.69 21.74 -12.39
N ARG A 117 -8.51 20.47 -12.73
CA ARG A 117 -7.37 20.00 -13.53
C ARG A 117 -7.39 20.58 -14.95
N ARG A 118 -8.56 20.67 -15.58
CA ARG A 118 -8.71 21.34 -16.88
C ARG A 118 -8.32 22.80 -16.80
N ARG A 119 -8.85 23.55 -15.82
CA ARG A 119 -8.50 24.97 -15.66
C ARG A 119 -7.01 25.18 -15.43
N LEU A 120 -6.38 24.33 -14.60
CA LEU A 120 -4.94 24.38 -14.35
C LEU A 120 -4.13 24.10 -15.63
N GLN A 121 -4.54 23.10 -16.41
CA GLN A 121 -3.92 22.75 -17.69
C GLN A 121 -4.07 23.85 -18.72
N ASP A 122 -5.27 24.41 -18.88
CA ASP A 122 -5.53 25.52 -19.80
C ASP A 122 -4.69 26.74 -19.42
N LEU A 123 -4.59 27.05 -18.14
CA LEU A 123 -3.78 28.16 -17.62
C LEU A 123 -2.29 27.92 -17.90
N ALA A 124 -1.81 26.69 -17.70
CA ALA A 124 -0.43 26.33 -17.99
C ALA A 124 -0.12 26.51 -19.48
N VAL A 125 -0.96 25.99 -20.36
CA VAL A 125 -0.80 26.09 -21.83
C VAL A 125 -0.83 27.55 -22.28
N ALA A 126 -1.68 28.38 -21.67
CA ALA A 126 -1.80 29.80 -22.03
C ALA A 126 -0.64 30.69 -21.54
N CYS A 127 0.01 30.31 -20.43
CA CYS A 127 0.91 31.21 -19.71
C CYS A 127 2.36 30.72 -19.57
N LEU A 128 2.63 29.43 -19.68
CA LEU A 128 3.99 28.90 -19.55
C LEU A 128 4.73 28.92 -20.91
N PRO A 129 6.06 29.13 -20.90
CA PRO A 129 6.89 29.00 -22.10
C PRO A 129 6.80 27.61 -22.73
N SER A 130 6.90 27.52 -24.06
CA SER A 130 6.81 26.27 -24.81
C SER A 130 7.85 25.22 -24.41
N GLU A 131 9.04 25.67 -24.00
CA GLU A 131 10.13 24.80 -23.52
C GLU A 131 9.75 24.15 -22.20
N VAL A 132 9.09 24.88 -21.30
CA VAL A 132 8.58 24.35 -20.02
C VAL A 132 7.44 23.37 -20.23
N LEU A 133 6.52 23.70 -21.15
CA LEU A 133 5.43 22.78 -21.50
C LEU A 133 5.94 21.47 -22.10
N ALA A 134 6.97 21.54 -22.96
CA ALA A 134 7.62 20.36 -23.52
C ALA A 134 8.28 19.47 -22.46
N GLN A 135 8.94 20.10 -21.46
CA GLN A 135 9.54 19.37 -20.32
C GLN A 135 8.48 18.68 -19.44
N LEU A 136 7.33 19.32 -19.28
CA LEU A 136 6.20 18.76 -18.51
C LEU A 136 5.44 17.67 -19.27
N GLN A 137 5.70 17.48 -20.56
CA GLN A 137 5.02 16.51 -21.42
C GLN A 137 3.47 16.61 -21.35
N ILE A 138 2.95 17.82 -21.17
CA ILE A 138 1.50 18.04 -21.04
C ILE A 138 0.81 17.62 -22.33
N ARG A 139 -0.06 16.63 -22.21
CA ARG A 139 -0.82 16.06 -23.33
C ARG A 139 -2.24 16.67 -23.34
N SER A 140 -2.73 16.97 -24.53
CA SER A 140 -4.10 17.52 -24.69
C SER A 140 -5.21 16.49 -24.48
N ASP A 141 -4.87 15.19 -24.61
CA ASP A 141 -5.81 14.07 -24.47
C ASP A 141 -5.83 13.45 -23.06
N CYS A 142 -5.05 14.01 -22.13
CA CYS A 142 -4.88 13.49 -20.78
C CYS A 142 -4.95 14.64 -19.77
N LEU A 143 -5.73 14.49 -18.71
CA LEU A 143 -5.75 15.41 -17.58
C LEU A 143 -4.51 15.26 -16.72
N LEU A 144 -4.05 16.39 -16.17
CA LEU A 144 -2.94 16.38 -15.19
C LEU A 144 -3.31 15.53 -13.98
N ASN A 145 -2.45 14.56 -13.68
CA ASN A 145 -2.57 13.71 -12.51
C ASN A 145 -1.55 14.15 -11.44
N ARG A 146 -0.46 13.45 -11.26
CA ARG A 146 0.62 13.83 -10.32
C ARG A 146 1.30 15.14 -10.71
N GLU A 147 1.45 15.37 -11.99
CA GLU A 147 2.09 16.57 -12.53
C GLU A 147 1.39 17.88 -12.20
N ALA A 148 0.14 17.83 -11.77
CA ALA A 148 -0.61 19.03 -11.40
C ALA A 148 0.09 19.86 -10.32
N ALA A 149 0.69 19.22 -9.33
CA ALA A 149 1.45 19.92 -8.29
C ALA A 149 2.68 20.66 -8.87
N LYS A 150 3.38 20.04 -9.83
CA LYS A 150 4.52 20.67 -10.53
C LYS A 150 4.07 21.85 -11.36
N VAL A 151 2.99 21.67 -12.12
CA VAL A 151 2.39 22.74 -12.94
C VAL A 151 1.97 23.91 -12.07
N TYR A 152 1.27 23.65 -10.97
CA TYR A 152 0.86 24.69 -10.01
C TYR A 152 2.07 25.47 -9.47
N LYS A 153 3.11 24.77 -9.05
CA LYS A 153 4.35 25.38 -8.56
C LYS A 153 5.05 26.23 -9.62
N LEU A 154 5.12 25.74 -10.86
CA LEU A 154 5.73 26.50 -11.96
C LEU A 154 4.94 27.76 -12.31
N LEU A 155 3.60 27.69 -12.39
CA LEU A 155 2.77 28.86 -12.60
C LEU A 155 3.02 29.94 -11.52
N ARG A 156 3.11 29.54 -10.26
CA ARG A 156 3.46 30.46 -9.15
C ARG A 156 4.85 31.06 -9.29
N LEU A 157 5.86 30.26 -9.69
CA LEU A 157 7.22 30.75 -9.93
C LEU A 157 7.26 31.79 -11.05
N HIS A 158 6.40 31.67 -12.05
CA HIS A 158 6.22 32.67 -13.12
C HIS A 158 5.29 33.82 -12.73
N SER A 159 4.95 33.95 -11.43
CA SER A 159 4.05 35.00 -10.90
C SER A 159 2.64 35.00 -11.51
N ILE A 160 2.21 33.84 -12.00
CA ILE A 160 0.86 33.66 -12.54
C ILE A 160 -0.08 33.33 -11.39
N LYS A 161 -1.16 34.10 -11.30
CA LYS A 161 -2.17 33.88 -10.27
C LYS A 161 -3.00 32.65 -10.60
N VAL A 162 -2.97 31.67 -9.72
CA VAL A 162 -3.81 30.48 -9.76
C VAL A 162 -4.88 30.63 -8.69
N ASP A 163 -6.14 30.62 -9.09
CA ASP A 163 -7.27 30.83 -8.17
C ASP A 163 -7.56 29.62 -7.30
N ASP A 164 -7.38 28.41 -7.85
CA ASP A 164 -7.57 27.16 -7.12
C ASP A 164 -6.26 26.76 -6.43
N ILE A 165 -6.36 26.32 -5.18
CA ILE A 165 -5.22 25.80 -4.43
C ILE A 165 -5.06 24.30 -4.77
N GLU A 166 -3.84 23.90 -5.12
CA GLU A 166 -3.46 22.51 -5.35
C GLU A 166 -2.61 21.98 -4.20
N GLN A 167 -2.71 20.69 -3.96
CA GLN A 167 -1.82 20.01 -3.02
C GLN A 167 -0.39 20.01 -3.54
N GLU A 168 0.57 20.15 -2.62
CA GLU A 168 1.99 20.06 -2.93
C GLU A 168 2.45 18.62 -3.15
N TYR A 169 1.59 17.64 -2.83
CA TYR A 169 1.91 16.20 -2.87
C TYR A 169 1.49 15.55 -4.19
N GLU A 170 2.38 14.76 -4.73
CA GLU A 170 2.26 14.09 -6.03
C GLU A 170 1.57 12.72 -5.93
N TRP A 171 0.38 12.65 -5.32
CA TRP A 171 -0.39 11.41 -5.29
C TRP A 171 -1.21 11.28 -6.57
N SER A 172 -1.20 10.08 -7.16
CA SER A 172 -2.10 9.76 -8.26
C SER A 172 -3.54 9.65 -7.77
N VAL A 173 -4.50 10.06 -8.60
CA VAL A 173 -5.91 9.80 -8.33
C VAL A 173 -6.18 8.30 -8.20
N TYR A 174 -5.38 7.45 -8.84
CA TYR A 174 -5.48 6.00 -8.74
C TYR A 174 -4.95 5.42 -7.43
N ASP A 175 -4.04 6.11 -6.74
CA ASP A 175 -3.64 5.74 -5.37
C ASP A 175 -4.78 5.99 -4.38
N ALA A 176 -5.62 6.97 -4.69
CA ALA A 176 -6.69 7.46 -3.81
C ALA A 176 -7.95 6.58 -3.80
N VAL A 177 -8.22 5.85 -4.88
CA VAL A 177 -9.52 5.14 -5.03
C VAL A 177 -9.52 3.72 -4.47
N GLY A 178 -8.41 3.26 -3.87
CA GLY A 178 -8.31 1.90 -3.34
C GLY A 178 -8.65 0.86 -4.41
N SER A 179 -9.43 -0.16 -4.04
CA SER A 179 -9.91 -1.22 -4.92
C SER A 179 -11.23 -0.89 -5.66
N ASN A 180 -11.72 0.35 -5.57
CA ASN A 180 -12.97 0.74 -6.20
C ASN A 180 -12.80 0.95 -7.71
N LEU A 181 -12.91 -0.14 -8.49
CA LEU A 181 -12.71 -0.13 -9.94
C LEU A 181 -13.72 0.72 -10.69
N SER A 182 -14.94 0.86 -10.19
CA SER A 182 -15.96 1.71 -10.86
C SER A 182 -15.57 3.20 -10.79
N VAL A 183 -14.94 3.63 -9.70
CA VAL A 183 -14.37 4.97 -9.57
C VAL A 183 -13.14 5.12 -10.46
N ALA A 184 -12.29 4.09 -10.53
CA ALA A 184 -11.11 4.10 -11.39
C ALA A 184 -11.49 4.18 -12.89
N ASP A 185 -12.49 3.43 -13.34
CA ASP A 185 -13.00 3.51 -14.71
C ASP A 185 -13.57 4.91 -15.00
N ARG A 186 -14.31 5.49 -14.07
CA ARG A 186 -14.84 6.83 -14.22
C ARG A 186 -13.73 7.87 -14.38
N LEU A 187 -12.69 7.83 -13.55
CA LEU A 187 -11.54 8.74 -13.67
C LEU A 187 -10.84 8.58 -15.03
N TRP A 188 -10.70 7.35 -15.50
CA TRP A 188 -10.14 7.06 -16.81
C TRP A 188 -10.97 7.69 -17.95
N ASP A 189 -12.29 7.50 -17.90
CA ASP A 189 -13.22 8.03 -18.91
C ASP A 189 -13.26 9.56 -18.89
N ASP A 190 -13.14 10.19 -17.71
CA ASP A 190 -13.09 11.63 -17.52
C ASP A 190 -11.74 12.25 -17.92
N GLY A 191 -10.73 11.43 -18.25
CA GLY A 191 -9.48 11.87 -18.89
C GLY A 191 -8.20 11.69 -18.11
N PHE A 192 -8.20 11.09 -16.92
CA PHE A 192 -6.96 10.73 -16.18
C PHE A 192 -6.33 9.48 -16.78
N ARG A 193 -5.69 9.59 -17.95
CA ARG A 193 -5.23 8.43 -18.73
C ARG A 193 -3.79 8.01 -18.48
N ASP A 194 -3.04 8.74 -17.64
CA ASP A 194 -1.68 8.36 -17.29
C ASP A 194 -1.67 7.56 -15.99
N VAL A 195 -1.77 6.23 -16.11
CA VAL A 195 -1.72 5.28 -15.00
C VAL A 195 -0.29 4.88 -14.62
N ASP A 196 0.68 5.17 -15.50
CA ASP A 196 2.09 4.76 -15.33
C ASP A 196 3.00 5.93 -14.91
N GLU A 197 2.41 7.08 -14.60
CA GLU A 197 3.12 8.24 -14.08
C GLU A 197 3.78 7.94 -12.74
N VAL A 198 5.03 8.37 -12.58
CA VAL A 198 5.80 8.12 -11.36
C VAL A 198 5.72 9.31 -10.39
N ASP A 199 5.77 9.00 -9.10
CA ASP A 199 5.93 9.99 -8.04
C ASP A 199 7.40 10.49 -7.92
N ASP A 200 7.64 11.38 -6.96
CA ASP A 200 8.97 11.90 -6.60
C ASP A 200 9.97 10.80 -6.19
N ARG A 201 9.46 9.65 -5.78
CA ARG A 201 10.25 8.46 -5.40
C ARG A 201 10.39 7.45 -6.53
N GLY A 202 9.92 7.76 -7.74
CA GLY A 202 9.96 6.89 -8.91
C GLY A 202 8.96 5.70 -8.86
N LYS A 203 7.91 5.75 -8.01
CA LYS A 203 6.88 4.71 -7.91
C LYS A 203 5.66 5.06 -8.76
N THR A 204 5.17 4.09 -9.53
CA THR A 204 3.86 4.14 -10.20
C THR A 204 2.73 3.77 -9.24
N SER A 205 1.48 3.97 -9.65
CA SER A 205 0.32 3.51 -8.87
C SER A 205 0.30 1.98 -8.67
N LEU A 206 0.80 1.21 -9.64
CA LEU A 206 0.97 -0.24 -9.50
C LEU A 206 1.97 -0.61 -8.38
N MET A 207 3.09 0.13 -8.26
CA MET A 207 4.08 -0.07 -7.21
C MET A 207 3.62 0.44 -5.84
N ARG A 208 2.57 1.26 -5.80
CA ARG A 208 2.00 1.82 -4.56
C ARG A 208 0.87 0.99 -3.96
N LEU A 209 0.47 -0.08 -4.59
CA LEU A 209 -0.51 -1.01 -4.02
C LEU A 209 -0.07 -1.58 -2.66
N ASP A 210 1.25 -1.62 -2.43
CA ASP A 210 1.85 -2.02 -1.16
C ASP A 210 1.60 -1.03 0.02
N TYR A 211 1.19 0.21 -0.28
CA TYR A 211 0.92 1.25 0.73
C TYR A 211 -0.56 1.37 1.07
N SER A 212 -1.36 0.37 0.76
CA SER A 212 -2.81 0.39 0.99
C SER A 212 -3.23 0.21 2.46
N ASP A 213 -2.33 0.47 3.43
CA ASP A 213 -2.60 0.42 4.89
C ASP A 213 -3.93 1.08 5.31
N LEU A 214 -4.44 1.98 4.47
CA LEU A 214 -5.65 2.73 4.72
C LEU A 214 -6.93 2.02 4.23
N PHE A 215 -6.82 1.06 3.31
CA PHE A 215 -7.98 0.46 2.67
C PHE A 215 -8.25 -0.98 3.13
N ARG A 216 -7.37 -1.66 3.85
CA ARG A 216 -7.49 -3.10 4.18
C ARG A 216 -8.01 -3.89 2.97
N ASP A 217 -7.45 -3.59 1.80
CA ASP A 217 -7.83 -4.27 0.57
C ASP A 217 -7.53 -5.76 0.68
N SER A 218 -8.47 -6.58 0.24
CA SER A 218 -8.22 -8.02 0.18
C SER A 218 -7.21 -8.36 -0.93
N PRO A 219 -6.51 -9.49 -0.85
CA PRO A 219 -5.58 -9.94 -1.90
C PRO A 219 -6.22 -9.95 -3.30
N VAL A 220 -7.48 -10.37 -3.39
CA VAL A 220 -8.23 -10.41 -4.64
C VAL A 220 -8.56 -9.01 -5.14
N SER A 221 -8.90 -8.10 -4.26
CA SER A 221 -9.14 -6.69 -4.60
C SER A 221 -7.88 -6.03 -5.15
N LEU A 222 -6.73 -6.28 -4.53
CA LEU A 222 -5.42 -5.81 -5.01
C LEU A 222 -5.08 -6.37 -6.39
N LEU A 223 -5.29 -7.67 -6.62
CA LEU A 223 -5.08 -8.31 -7.92
C LEU A 223 -5.97 -7.71 -9.02
N LYS A 224 -7.26 -7.52 -8.72
CA LYS A 224 -8.19 -6.90 -9.67
C LYS A 224 -7.76 -5.48 -10.03
N LYS A 225 -7.34 -4.68 -9.05
CA LYS A 225 -6.84 -3.34 -9.28
C LYS A 225 -5.54 -3.34 -10.08
N ALA A 226 -4.60 -4.23 -9.74
CA ALA A 226 -3.36 -4.39 -10.49
C ALA A 226 -3.61 -4.79 -11.94
N TYR A 227 -4.50 -5.77 -12.16
CA TYR A 227 -4.89 -6.18 -13.51
C TYR A 227 -5.53 -5.02 -14.28
N TRP A 228 -6.42 -4.28 -13.65
CA TRP A 228 -7.02 -3.09 -14.23
C TRP A 228 -5.95 -2.06 -14.65
N LEU A 229 -5.02 -1.69 -13.76
CA LEU A 229 -3.92 -0.77 -14.08
C LEU A 229 -3.10 -1.25 -15.27
N ILE A 230 -2.75 -2.55 -15.32
CA ILE A 230 -1.99 -3.15 -16.42
C ILE A 230 -2.78 -3.08 -17.74
N THR A 231 -4.08 -3.38 -17.72
CA THR A 231 -4.93 -3.28 -18.93
C THR A 231 -5.10 -1.85 -19.43
N LYS A 232 -4.97 -0.86 -18.54
CA LYS A 232 -4.98 0.57 -18.89
C LYS A 232 -3.59 1.10 -19.28
N GLY A 233 -2.55 0.26 -19.31
CA GLY A 233 -1.22 0.61 -19.83
C GLY A 233 -0.12 0.76 -18.78
N SER A 234 -0.37 0.42 -17.51
CA SER A 234 0.70 0.40 -16.52
C SER A 234 1.71 -0.70 -16.83
N ASN A 235 2.99 -0.37 -16.79
CA ASN A 235 4.07 -1.30 -17.12
C ASN A 235 4.45 -2.16 -15.91
N ALA A 236 4.02 -3.43 -15.93
CA ALA A 236 4.31 -4.41 -14.89
C ALA A 236 5.81 -4.68 -14.66
N HIS A 237 6.62 -4.48 -15.70
CA HIS A 237 8.09 -4.67 -15.64
C HIS A 237 8.87 -3.38 -15.45
N ARG A 238 8.18 -2.24 -15.27
CA ARG A 238 8.85 -0.98 -14.95
C ARG A 238 9.63 -1.14 -13.66
N LYS A 239 10.89 -0.71 -13.67
CA LYS A 239 11.77 -0.81 -12.50
C LYS A 239 11.82 0.50 -11.73
N LYS A 240 11.80 0.39 -10.40
CA LYS A 240 12.25 1.42 -9.49
C LYS A 240 13.57 0.93 -8.89
N SER A 241 14.64 1.70 -9.09
CA SER A 241 16.00 1.22 -8.81
C SER A 241 16.25 -0.09 -9.58
N SER A 242 16.22 -1.24 -8.93
CA SER A 242 16.37 -2.55 -9.58
C SER A 242 15.09 -3.39 -9.54
N SER A 243 14.10 -3.04 -8.70
CA SER A 243 12.92 -3.87 -8.45
C SER A 243 11.78 -3.58 -9.42
N PRO A 244 11.29 -4.58 -10.18
CA PRO A 244 10.12 -4.46 -11.05
C PRO A 244 8.83 -4.18 -10.27
N ALA A 245 7.83 -3.61 -10.95
CA ALA A 245 6.51 -3.34 -10.35
C ALA A 245 5.82 -4.63 -9.82
N LEU A 246 6.04 -5.77 -10.46
CA LEU A 246 5.53 -7.07 -9.99
C LEU A 246 6.07 -7.48 -8.62
N HIS A 247 7.28 -7.05 -8.23
CA HIS A 247 7.81 -7.33 -6.90
C HIS A 247 7.03 -6.58 -5.81
N PHE A 248 6.68 -5.31 -6.05
CA PHE A 248 5.85 -4.53 -5.14
C PHE A 248 4.45 -5.13 -5.03
N LEU A 249 3.88 -5.59 -6.15
CA LEU A 249 2.59 -6.27 -6.16
C LEU A 249 2.64 -7.60 -5.39
N GLY A 250 3.71 -8.39 -5.57
CA GLY A 250 3.93 -9.62 -4.80
C GLY A 250 3.92 -9.36 -3.30
N HIS A 251 4.68 -8.36 -2.86
CA HIS A 251 4.74 -7.96 -1.46
C HIS A 251 3.38 -7.48 -0.94
N ALA A 252 2.65 -6.65 -1.70
CA ALA A 252 1.32 -6.17 -1.33
C ALA A 252 0.32 -7.31 -1.13
N ILE A 253 0.31 -8.29 -2.04
CA ILE A 253 -0.54 -9.48 -1.93
C ILE A 253 -0.15 -10.30 -0.70
N GLY A 254 1.16 -10.54 -0.51
CA GLY A 254 1.67 -11.22 0.66
C GLY A 254 1.22 -10.57 1.97
N ASN A 255 1.33 -9.25 2.08
CA ASN A 255 0.89 -8.47 3.25
C ASN A 255 -0.63 -8.51 3.49
N ALA A 256 -1.43 -8.64 2.45
CA ALA A 256 -2.88 -8.68 2.58
C ALA A 256 -3.41 -10.03 3.11
N ILE A 257 -2.73 -11.14 2.82
CA ILE A 257 -3.15 -12.48 3.23
C ILE A 257 -3.22 -12.65 4.76
N PRO A 258 -2.23 -12.21 5.57
CA PRO A 258 -2.28 -12.32 7.02
C PRO A 258 -3.46 -11.59 7.68
N SER A 259 -4.09 -10.64 6.99
CA SER A 259 -5.29 -9.96 7.49
C SER A 259 -6.55 -10.84 7.45
N LEU A 260 -6.53 -11.94 6.70
CA LEU A 260 -7.60 -12.94 6.66
C LEU A 260 -7.55 -13.78 7.94
N LYS A 261 -8.73 -14.16 8.44
CA LYS A 261 -8.84 -14.78 9.78
C LYS A 261 -8.21 -16.17 9.82
N ASP A 262 -8.53 -16.98 8.82
CA ASP A 262 -8.11 -18.39 8.76
C ASP A 262 -7.90 -18.88 7.31
N ASP A 263 -7.53 -20.14 7.19
CA ASP A 263 -7.23 -20.78 5.91
C ASP A 263 -8.45 -20.88 4.99
N GLU A 264 -9.67 -20.99 5.56
CA GLU A 264 -10.92 -21.06 4.79
C GLU A 264 -11.26 -19.70 4.20
N ASP A 265 -11.05 -18.62 4.97
CA ASP A 265 -11.19 -17.25 4.45
C ASP A 265 -10.22 -17.04 3.27
N VAL A 266 -8.97 -17.53 3.35
CA VAL A 266 -8.00 -17.46 2.24
C VAL A 266 -8.52 -18.23 1.02
N ARG A 267 -9.00 -19.46 1.21
CA ARG A 267 -9.57 -20.29 0.11
C ARG A 267 -10.78 -19.62 -0.53
N SER A 268 -11.70 -19.13 0.30
CA SER A 268 -12.91 -18.44 -0.13
C SER A 268 -12.59 -17.21 -0.95
N GLU A 269 -11.64 -16.38 -0.47
CA GLU A 269 -11.20 -15.16 -1.14
C GLU A 269 -10.65 -15.45 -2.53
N PHE A 270 -9.68 -16.36 -2.63
CA PHE A 270 -9.05 -16.70 -3.91
C PHE A 270 -9.95 -17.49 -4.86
N SER A 271 -11.01 -18.15 -4.37
CA SER A 271 -12.00 -18.83 -5.21
C SER A 271 -12.73 -17.86 -6.15
N CYS A 272 -12.84 -16.59 -5.77
CA CYS A 272 -13.50 -15.53 -6.52
C CYS A 272 -12.63 -14.93 -7.65
N LEU A 273 -11.40 -15.42 -7.85
CA LEU A 273 -10.52 -14.92 -8.91
C LEU A 273 -11.03 -15.35 -10.29
N ASP A 274 -11.12 -14.37 -11.18
CA ASP A 274 -11.26 -14.63 -12.62
C ASP A 274 -9.96 -15.17 -13.23
N GLU A 275 -10.05 -15.64 -14.48
CA GLU A 275 -8.93 -16.25 -15.19
C GLU A 275 -7.75 -15.29 -15.38
N ASP A 276 -8.02 -14.02 -15.60
CA ASP A 276 -6.98 -13.03 -15.87
C ASP A 276 -6.23 -12.63 -14.62
N CYS A 277 -6.94 -12.45 -13.50
CA CYS A 277 -6.31 -12.25 -12.20
C CYS A 277 -5.50 -13.47 -11.77
N ARG A 278 -5.95 -14.69 -12.09
CA ARG A 278 -5.15 -15.92 -11.87
C ARG A 278 -3.87 -15.92 -12.69
N LYS A 279 -3.93 -15.52 -13.97
CA LYS A 279 -2.71 -15.38 -14.79
C LYS A 279 -1.74 -14.34 -14.25
N LEU A 280 -2.25 -13.22 -13.77
CA LEU A 280 -1.43 -12.19 -13.11
C LEU A 280 -0.78 -12.72 -11.85
N LEU A 281 -1.54 -13.37 -10.97
CA LEU A 281 -1.02 -14.00 -9.76
C LEU A 281 0.05 -15.04 -10.11
N TRP A 282 -0.21 -15.88 -11.11
CA TRP A 282 0.77 -16.80 -11.63
C TRP A 282 2.05 -16.10 -12.08
N SER A 283 1.95 -15.00 -12.84
CA SER A 283 3.12 -14.28 -13.34
C SER A 283 4.00 -13.74 -12.21
N ILE A 284 3.41 -13.31 -11.09
CA ILE A 284 4.16 -12.83 -9.91
C ILE A 284 5.02 -13.93 -9.31
N PHE A 285 4.46 -15.15 -9.18
CA PHE A 285 5.17 -16.29 -8.57
C PHE A 285 6.12 -16.99 -9.53
N TYR A 286 5.91 -16.84 -10.83
CA TYR A 286 6.64 -17.58 -11.86
C TYR A 286 7.69 -16.74 -12.59
N ASP A 287 7.64 -15.41 -12.44
CA ASP A 287 8.61 -14.50 -13.05
C ASP A 287 9.98 -14.64 -12.39
N ASP A 288 10.99 -15.01 -13.19
CA ASP A 288 12.38 -15.10 -12.78
C ASP A 288 13.12 -13.76 -12.77
N THR A 289 12.41 -12.66 -13.08
CA THR A 289 13.02 -11.34 -13.04
C THR A 289 13.49 -11.04 -11.61
N ARG A 290 14.81 -10.81 -11.47
CA ARG A 290 15.44 -10.55 -10.18
C ARG A 290 15.80 -9.07 -10.05
N ASP A 291 15.77 -8.59 -8.83
CA ASP A 291 16.37 -7.30 -8.50
C ASP A 291 17.89 -7.46 -8.25
N SER A 292 18.55 -6.36 -7.90
CA SER A 292 20.00 -6.37 -7.64
C SER A 292 20.33 -6.50 -6.16
N CYS A 293 19.41 -7.01 -5.33
CA CYS A 293 19.75 -7.20 -3.93
C CYS A 293 20.69 -8.40 -3.76
N ASP A 294 21.63 -8.28 -2.85
CA ASP A 294 22.48 -9.35 -2.38
C ASP A 294 21.99 -9.81 -1.00
N CYS A 295 21.03 -10.73 -1.00
CA CYS A 295 20.40 -11.24 0.21
C CYS A 295 20.46 -12.77 0.25
N ALA A 296 20.84 -13.34 1.39
CA ALA A 296 20.88 -14.77 1.60
C ALA A 296 19.52 -15.47 1.37
N CYS A 297 18.41 -14.75 1.46
CA CYS A 297 17.07 -15.29 1.23
C CYS A 297 16.78 -15.68 -0.22
N SER A 298 17.60 -15.22 -1.18
CA SER A 298 17.39 -15.50 -2.62
C SER A 298 18.72 -15.45 -3.37
N VAL A 299 18.99 -16.47 -4.18
CA VAL A 299 20.21 -16.52 -5.00
C VAL A 299 20.10 -15.55 -6.18
N GLY A 300 21.03 -14.59 -6.28
CA GLY A 300 21.12 -13.65 -7.39
C GLY A 300 20.01 -12.59 -7.43
N GLY A 301 19.48 -12.23 -6.28
CA GLY A 301 18.46 -11.19 -6.11
C GLY A 301 17.05 -11.71 -5.84
N CYS A 302 16.22 -10.88 -5.25
CA CYS A 302 14.83 -11.23 -4.95
C CYS A 302 13.96 -11.21 -6.22
N CYS A 303 12.97 -12.07 -6.27
CA CYS A 303 11.95 -12.14 -7.32
C CYS A 303 10.55 -11.89 -6.75
N GLY A 304 9.52 -11.91 -7.60
CA GLY A 304 8.14 -11.72 -7.16
C GLY A 304 7.69 -12.70 -6.08
N LEU A 305 8.08 -13.97 -6.18
CA LEU A 305 7.85 -14.99 -5.15
C LEU A 305 8.47 -14.59 -3.81
N THR A 306 9.77 -14.26 -3.79
CA THR A 306 10.47 -13.89 -2.55
C THR A 306 9.80 -12.69 -1.88
N ARG A 307 9.35 -11.72 -2.68
CA ARG A 307 8.63 -10.55 -2.19
C ARG A 307 7.25 -10.89 -1.61
N ALA A 308 6.53 -11.82 -2.25
CA ALA A 308 5.25 -12.30 -1.73
C ALA A 308 5.41 -13.05 -0.40
N LEU A 309 6.44 -13.89 -0.29
CA LEU A 309 6.79 -14.57 0.96
C LEU A 309 7.18 -13.59 2.07
N ASP A 310 7.90 -12.53 1.75
CA ASP A 310 8.26 -11.49 2.70
C ASP A 310 7.02 -10.75 3.25
N GLY A 311 6.03 -10.46 2.39
CA GLY A 311 4.75 -9.93 2.82
C GLY A 311 3.91 -10.90 3.66
N LEU A 312 3.92 -12.20 3.32
CA LEU A 312 3.23 -13.27 4.07
C LEU A 312 3.83 -13.47 5.47
N CYS A 313 5.12 -13.17 5.59
CA CYS A 313 5.87 -13.25 6.84
C CYS A 313 6.25 -11.84 7.32
N PRO A 314 5.34 -10.99 7.82
CA PRO A 314 5.58 -9.62 8.20
C PRO A 314 6.50 -9.50 9.42
N THR A 315 7.21 -8.40 9.52
CA THR A 315 8.44 -8.21 10.29
C THR A 315 8.34 -8.09 11.82
N ARG A 316 9.36 -8.59 12.42
CA ARG A 316 10.13 -8.52 13.68
C ARG A 316 9.39 -8.65 15.02
N PRO A 317 9.85 -9.51 15.93
CA PRO A 317 10.96 -10.50 15.85
C PRO A 317 10.44 -11.82 15.26
N TRP A 318 11.15 -12.36 14.26
CA TRP A 318 10.56 -13.36 13.37
C TRP A 318 11.36 -14.62 13.25
N VAL A 319 10.94 -15.53 14.03
CA VAL A 319 11.01 -16.93 13.68
C VAL A 319 9.62 -17.28 13.10
N PRO A 320 9.50 -17.81 11.88
CA PRO A 320 8.22 -18.27 11.35
C PRO A 320 7.58 -19.24 12.33
N THR A 321 6.33 -18.98 12.68
CA THR A 321 5.55 -19.90 13.48
C THR A 321 4.96 -21.00 12.57
N GLU A 322 4.56 -22.12 13.14
CA GLU A 322 3.84 -23.16 12.41
C GLU A 322 2.64 -22.58 11.64
N SER A 323 1.93 -21.64 12.24
CA SER A 323 0.79 -20.97 11.58
C SER A 323 1.22 -20.14 10.36
N SER A 324 2.40 -19.51 10.39
CA SER A 324 2.92 -18.77 9.23
C SER A 324 3.29 -19.70 8.09
N VAL A 325 3.98 -20.80 8.39
CA VAL A 325 4.36 -21.84 7.41
C VAL A 325 3.11 -22.47 6.81
N ARG A 326 2.11 -22.77 7.64
CA ARG A 326 0.82 -23.28 7.18
C ARG A 326 0.14 -22.30 6.22
N ARG A 327 0.13 -21.00 6.49
CA ARG A 327 -0.43 -20.00 5.57
C ARG A 327 0.31 -19.94 4.24
N VAL A 328 1.64 -20.01 4.26
CA VAL A 328 2.45 -20.13 3.03
C VAL A 328 2.02 -21.36 2.25
N SER A 329 1.93 -22.51 2.90
CA SER A 329 1.51 -23.78 2.30
C SER A 329 0.12 -23.70 1.66
N VAL A 330 -0.87 -23.19 2.40
CA VAL A 330 -2.23 -22.99 1.90
C VAL A 330 -2.27 -22.03 0.71
N THR A 331 -1.51 -20.95 0.76
CA THR A 331 -1.44 -19.99 -0.37
C THR A 331 -0.87 -20.66 -1.61
N ILE A 332 0.22 -21.40 -1.49
CA ILE A 332 0.83 -22.15 -2.61
C ILE A 332 -0.15 -23.19 -3.16
N GLU A 333 -0.86 -23.92 -2.29
CA GLU A 333 -1.87 -24.91 -2.69
C GLU A 333 -3.02 -24.26 -3.47
N ILE A 334 -3.53 -23.11 -3.02
CA ILE A 334 -4.60 -22.37 -3.71
C ILE A 334 -4.14 -21.94 -5.10
N ILE A 335 -2.94 -21.38 -5.22
CA ILE A 335 -2.38 -20.99 -6.52
C ILE A 335 -2.23 -22.22 -7.41
N ALA A 336 -1.70 -23.31 -6.89
CA ALA A 336 -1.54 -24.57 -7.63
C ALA A 336 -2.90 -25.16 -8.05
N SER A 337 -3.94 -25.03 -7.20
CA SER A 337 -5.27 -25.57 -7.49
C SER A 337 -5.92 -24.92 -8.72
N SER A 338 -5.54 -23.67 -9.01
CA SER A 338 -5.99 -22.95 -10.19
C SER A 338 -5.37 -23.48 -11.51
N LEU A 339 -4.35 -24.33 -11.41
CA LEU A 339 -3.65 -24.91 -12.55
C LEU A 339 -4.26 -26.23 -12.99
N LYS A 340 -4.04 -26.57 -14.27
CA LYS A 340 -4.33 -27.91 -14.76
C LYS A 340 -3.52 -28.96 -13.97
N PRO A 341 -4.12 -30.11 -13.60
CA PRO A 341 -3.45 -31.09 -12.72
C PRO A 341 -2.03 -31.47 -13.17
N LYS A 342 -1.80 -31.59 -14.48
CA LYS A 342 -0.48 -31.92 -15.05
C LYS A 342 0.60 -30.85 -14.80
N LEU A 343 0.23 -29.61 -14.53
CA LEU A 343 1.15 -28.50 -14.33
C LEU A 343 1.45 -28.28 -12.83
N ARG A 344 0.68 -28.87 -11.94
CA ARG A 344 0.84 -28.64 -10.49
C ARG A 344 2.18 -29.14 -9.95
N GLY A 345 2.60 -30.35 -10.36
CA GLY A 345 3.91 -30.88 -10.00
C GLY A 345 5.03 -29.95 -10.42
N GLN A 346 5.08 -29.59 -11.71
CA GLN A 346 6.08 -28.67 -12.23
C GLN A 346 6.08 -27.30 -11.54
N PHE A 347 4.91 -26.85 -11.09
CA PHE A 347 4.79 -25.62 -10.32
C PHE A 347 5.46 -25.75 -8.96
N TYR A 348 5.17 -26.82 -8.22
CA TYR A 348 5.78 -27.08 -6.93
C TYR A 348 7.31 -27.22 -7.05
N ASP A 349 7.79 -28.02 -8.00
CA ASP A 349 9.22 -28.23 -8.23
C ASP A 349 9.96 -26.91 -8.52
N ARG A 350 9.32 -26.02 -9.26
CA ARG A 350 9.89 -24.70 -9.57
C ARG A 350 9.90 -23.75 -8.37
N LEU A 351 8.85 -23.76 -7.54
CA LEU A 351 8.76 -22.89 -6.37
C LEU A 351 9.61 -23.38 -5.19
N ALA A 352 9.77 -24.70 -5.06
CA ALA A 352 10.38 -25.32 -3.89
C ALA A 352 11.75 -24.71 -3.52
N PRO A 353 12.71 -24.52 -4.43
CA PRO A 353 14.00 -23.95 -4.07
C PRO A 353 13.90 -22.56 -3.45
N GLY A 354 13.05 -21.69 -4.03
CA GLY A 354 12.86 -20.32 -3.54
C GLY A 354 12.12 -20.27 -2.20
N VAL A 355 11.08 -21.09 -2.04
CA VAL A 355 10.28 -21.15 -0.81
C VAL A 355 11.09 -21.75 0.35
N LEU A 356 11.76 -22.88 0.12
CA LEU A 356 12.59 -23.53 1.12
C LEU A 356 13.72 -22.60 1.57
N ARG A 357 14.42 -21.97 0.63
CA ARG A 357 15.48 -21.02 0.94
C ARG A 357 14.99 -19.84 1.76
N PHE A 358 13.91 -19.20 1.34
CA PHE A 358 13.34 -18.04 2.04
C PHE A 358 12.94 -18.39 3.47
N LEU A 359 12.16 -19.47 3.65
CA LEU A 359 11.69 -19.90 4.97
C LEU A 359 12.85 -20.35 5.87
N THR A 360 13.82 -21.09 5.34
CA THR A 360 14.99 -21.53 6.12
C THR A 360 15.86 -20.35 6.54
N CYS A 361 16.10 -19.39 5.64
CA CYS A 361 16.80 -18.13 5.94
C CYS A 361 16.14 -17.39 7.12
N ARG A 362 14.81 -17.32 7.11
CA ARG A 362 14.03 -16.72 8.20
C ARG A 362 14.10 -17.52 9.50
N MET A 363 14.02 -18.86 9.44
CA MET A 363 14.10 -19.73 10.63
C MET A 363 15.49 -19.69 11.30
N LEU A 364 16.53 -19.51 10.52
CA LEU A 364 17.89 -19.34 11.02
C LEU A 364 18.20 -17.92 11.51
N ASP A 365 17.21 -17.01 11.46
CA ASP A 365 17.33 -15.61 11.87
C ASP A 365 18.45 -14.85 11.13
N ILE A 366 18.65 -15.19 9.84
CA ILE A 366 19.60 -14.52 8.99
C ILE A 366 19.04 -13.16 8.57
N THR A 367 19.84 -12.11 8.69
CA THR A 367 19.44 -10.74 8.41
C THR A 367 19.08 -10.56 6.95
N HIS A 368 17.89 -9.99 6.71
CA HIS A 368 17.46 -9.59 5.39
C HIS A 368 18.12 -8.29 4.95
N THR A 369 18.99 -8.35 3.97
CA THR A 369 19.66 -7.19 3.35
C THR A 369 18.88 -6.64 2.14
N CYS A 370 17.69 -7.18 1.87
CA CYS A 370 16.83 -6.69 0.79
C CYS A 370 16.41 -5.25 1.04
N SER A 371 16.68 -4.34 0.11
CA SER A 371 16.23 -2.94 0.17
C SER A 371 14.72 -2.85 -0.07
N HIS A 372 13.91 -2.97 0.98
CA HIS A 372 12.45 -2.86 0.92
C HIS A 372 12.04 -1.40 1.05
N GLY A 373 12.37 -0.56 0.09
CA GLY A 373 11.75 0.76 -0.07
C GLY A 373 11.91 1.80 1.06
N PHE A 374 12.37 1.41 2.25
CA PHE A 374 12.49 2.27 3.43
C PHE A 374 13.92 2.54 3.87
N ARG A 375 14.88 1.68 3.53
CA ARG A 375 16.32 1.91 3.73
C ARG A 375 17.07 1.37 2.53
N ASN A 376 17.81 2.24 1.86
CA ASN A 376 18.92 1.78 1.03
C ASN A 376 20.01 1.36 2.02
N ILE A 377 20.18 0.07 2.22
CA ILE A 377 21.33 -0.45 2.97
C ILE A 377 22.54 -0.22 2.07
N ASP A 378 23.59 0.36 2.64
CA ASP A 378 24.84 0.58 1.92
C ASP A 378 25.43 -0.78 1.53
N PRO A 379 25.98 -0.95 0.31
CA PRO A 379 26.68 -2.18 -0.04
C PRO A 379 27.78 -2.60 0.96
N GLU A 380 28.50 -1.64 1.56
CA GLU A 380 29.49 -1.92 2.60
C GLU A 380 28.83 -2.52 3.86
N GLU A 381 27.64 -2.02 4.26
CA GLU A 381 26.86 -2.57 5.39
C GLU A 381 26.35 -4.00 5.08
N VAL A 382 26.00 -4.29 3.81
CA VAL A 382 25.61 -5.64 3.38
C VAL A 382 26.78 -6.60 3.51
N ASP A 383 27.97 -6.21 3.08
CA ASP A 383 29.19 -7.02 3.17
C ASP A 383 29.54 -7.30 4.63
N GLU A 384 29.46 -6.29 5.52
CA GLU A 384 29.67 -6.46 6.97
C GLU A 384 28.68 -7.47 7.58
N ILE A 385 27.38 -7.35 7.26
CA ILE A 385 26.38 -8.31 7.74
C ILE A 385 26.69 -9.72 7.25
N HIS A 386 27.04 -9.89 5.98
CA HIS A 386 27.38 -11.22 5.43
C HIS A 386 28.64 -11.82 6.07
N ASP A 387 29.63 -10.99 6.40
CA ASP A 387 30.83 -11.46 7.10
C ASP A 387 30.53 -11.87 8.54
N GLU A 388 29.69 -11.11 9.26
CA GLU A 388 29.25 -11.44 10.62
C GLU A 388 28.39 -12.70 10.65
N GLU A 389 27.51 -12.90 9.66
CA GLU A 389 26.58 -14.03 9.58
C GLU A 389 27.10 -15.19 8.72
N LYS A 390 28.36 -15.17 8.31
CA LYS A 390 28.95 -16.16 7.39
C LYS A 390 28.72 -17.61 7.82
N TYR A 391 28.82 -17.89 9.10
CA TYR A 391 28.57 -19.24 9.62
C TYR A 391 27.10 -19.66 9.48
N LEU A 392 26.15 -18.71 9.62
CA LEU A 392 24.72 -18.96 9.42
C LEU A 392 24.40 -19.21 7.96
N ILE A 393 25.02 -18.43 7.08
CA ILE A 393 24.87 -18.58 5.63
C ILE A 393 25.43 -19.97 5.20
N CYS A 394 26.58 -20.38 5.75
CA CYS A 394 27.09 -21.75 5.51
C CYS A 394 26.15 -22.82 6.02
N ALA A 395 25.54 -22.62 7.19
CA ALA A 395 24.56 -23.57 7.74
C ALA A 395 23.28 -23.63 6.90
N LEU A 396 22.84 -22.46 6.39
CA LEU A 396 21.72 -22.36 5.44
C LEU A 396 21.99 -23.20 4.19
N GLU A 397 23.13 -23.01 3.52
CA GLU A 397 23.44 -23.73 2.28
C GLU A 397 23.49 -25.26 2.52
N LYS A 398 24.15 -25.67 3.60
CA LYS A 398 24.22 -27.10 3.95
C LYS A 398 22.83 -27.68 4.21
N PHE A 399 22.00 -27.00 4.99
CA PHE A 399 20.64 -27.46 5.27
C PHE A 399 19.79 -27.51 3.99
N LEU A 400 19.95 -26.52 3.09
CA LEU A 400 19.23 -26.52 1.82
C LEU A 400 19.62 -27.66 0.90
N ASP A 401 20.91 -28.06 0.85
CA ASP A 401 21.36 -29.21 0.07
C ASP A 401 20.73 -30.51 0.60
N GLU A 402 20.69 -30.70 1.93
CA GLU A 402 20.08 -31.87 2.57
C GLU A 402 18.57 -31.91 2.32
N ILE A 403 17.86 -30.81 2.57
CA ILE A 403 16.40 -30.77 2.49
C ILE A 403 15.87 -30.79 1.03
N ALA A 404 16.65 -30.28 0.07
CA ALA A 404 16.31 -30.38 -1.35
C ALA A 404 16.36 -31.85 -1.80
N ALA A 405 17.38 -32.61 -1.39
CA ALA A 405 17.47 -34.02 -1.69
C ALA A 405 16.29 -34.80 -1.04
N GLU A 406 15.97 -34.54 0.22
CA GLU A 406 14.81 -35.14 0.89
C GLU A 406 13.49 -34.83 0.16
N TYR A 407 13.31 -33.56 -0.37
CA TYR A 407 12.13 -33.19 -1.12
C TYR A 407 12.03 -33.91 -2.48
N GLU A 408 13.15 -34.03 -3.20
CA GLU A 408 13.22 -34.77 -4.49
C GLU A 408 12.89 -36.27 -4.34
N GLU A 409 13.25 -36.87 -3.22
CA GLU A 409 12.95 -38.29 -2.89
C GLU A 409 11.53 -38.47 -2.32
N SER A 410 10.89 -37.41 -1.88
CA SER A 410 9.56 -37.43 -1.26
C SER A 410 8.45 -37.55 -2.32
N ILE A 411 7.36 -38.21 -1.90
CA ILE A 411 6.09 -38.22 -2.67
C ILE A 411 5.14 -37.09 -2.24
N GLU A 412 5.53 -36.29 -1.25
CA GLU A 412 4.74 -35.20 -0.71
C GLU A 412 4.67 -34.02 -1.71
N THR A 413 3.55 -33.32 -1.75
CA THR A 413 3.48 -32.01 -2.41
C THR A 413 4.27 -30.98 -1.61
N LEU A 414 4.71 -29.88 -2.24
CA LEU A 414 5.43 -28.82 -1.52
C LEU A 414 4.67 -28.31 -0.27
N PRO A 415 3.35 -28.08 -0.29
CA PRO A 415 2.60 -27.70 0.91
C PRO A 415 2.65 -28.75 2.04
N GLU A 416 2.54 -30.04 1.72
CA GLU A 416 2.64 -31.14 2.69
C GLU A 416 4.05 -31.24 3.25
N PHE A 417 5.05 -31.18 2.40
CA PHE A 417 6.45 -31.20 2.77
C PHE A 417 6.83 -30.05 3.72
N LEU A 418 6.36 -28.84 3.46
CA LEU A 418 6.61 -27.66 4.30
C LEU A 418 6.05 -27.83 5.71
N THR A 419 4.83 -28.36 5.84
CA THR A 419 4.16 -28.51 7.14
C THR A 419 4.53 -29.80 7.86
N GLY A 420 5.14 -30.76 7.19
CA GLY A 420 5.58 -32.04 7.72
C GLY A 420 7.11 -32.11 7.86
N THR A 421 7.76 -32.67 6.84
CA THR A 421 9.18 -32.99 6.85
C THR A 421 10.08 -31.79 7.08
N TRP A 422 9.91 -30.71 6.29
CA TRP A 422 10.73 -29.49 6.44
C TRP A 422 10.55 -28.86 7.82
N TRP A 423 9.29 -28.74 8.32
CA TRP A 423 9.01 -28.12 9.62
C TRP A 423 9.71 -28.87 10.76
N THR A 424 9.68 -30.20 10.73
CA THR A 424 10.34 -31.01 11.73
C THR A 424 11.86 -30.82 11.69
N ARG A 425 12.44 -30.92 10.50
CA ARG A 425 13.90 -30.83 10.29
C ARG A 425 14.46 -29.46 10.67
N ILE A 426 13.77 -28.38 10.31
CA ILE A 426 14.25 -27.02 10.64
C ILE A 426 14.16 -26.73 12.14
N ASN A 427 13.11 -27.18 12.83
CA ASN A 427 13.02 -27.04 14.28
C ASN A 427 14.10 -27.84 15.02
N GLU A 428 14.44 -29.04 14.58
CA GLU A 428 15.58 -29.79 15.10
C GLU A 428 16.87 -28.99 14.93
N ALA A 429 17.12 -28.44 13.73
CA ALA A 429 18.32 -27.67 13.45
C ALA A 429 18.42 -26.40 14.31
N VAL A 430 17.31 -25.66 14.49
CA VAL A 430 17.25 -24.49 15.36
C VAL A 430 17.46 -24.85 16.82
N SER A 431 16.78 -25.90 17.31
CA SER A 431 16.92 -26.37 18.71
C SER A 431 18.35 -26.84 19.05
N MET A 432 19.03 -27.50 18.10
CA MET A 432 20.43 -27.87 18.28
C MET A 432 21.34 -26.65 18.39
N ARG A 433 21.01 -25.55 17.70
CA ARG A 433 21.78 -24.31 17.74
C ARG A 433 21.56 -23.53 19.04
N GLU A 434 20.32 -23.50 19.55
CA GLU A 434 20.00 -22.85 20.82
C GLU A 434 20.62 -23.54 22.05
N THR A 435 21.01 -24.77 21.90
CA THR A 435 21.72 -25.53 22.98
C THR A 435 23.21 -25.17 22.91
N PRO A 436 23.75 -24.42 23.87
CA PRO A 436 25.15 -24.05 23.88
C PRO A 436 26.04 -25.34 23.86
N THR A 437 27.02 -25.34 23.00
CA THR A 437 28.00 -26.41 22.99
C THR A 437 28.81 -26.43 24.30
N GLN A 438 29.34 -27.58 24.69
CA GLN A 438 30.18 -27.68 25.89
C GLN A 438 31.37 -26.73 25.86
N TRP A 439 31.85 -26.39 24.66
CA TRP A 439 32.92 -25.41 24.48
C TRP A 439 32.44 -23.99 24.81
N GLU A 440 31.26 -23.57 24.30
CA GLU A 440 30.65 -22.28 24.59
C GLU A 440 30.29 -22.12 26.06
N LEU A 441 29.75 -23.18 26.68
CA LEU A 441 29.51 -23.22 28.13
C LEU A 441 30.80 -23.01 28.92
N ASN A 442 31.89 -23.63 28.50
CA ASN A 442 33.20 -23.48 29.14
C ASN A 442 33.75 -22.04 28.95
N GLN A 443 33.53 -21.41 27.80
CA GLN A 443 33.90 -20.02 27.56
C GLN A 443 33.09 -19.07 28.44
N LEU A 444 31.76 -19.24 28.53
CA LEU A 444 30.89 -18.46 29.40
C LEU A 444 31.28 -18.56 30.87
N LEU A 445 31.60 -19.78 31.34
CA LEU A 445 32.09 -20.00 32.71
C LEU A 445 33.42 -19.30 32.97
N GLN A 446 34.33 -19.25 31.98
CA GLN A 446 35.63 -18.53 32.09
C GLN A 446 35.45 -17.03 32.15
N THR A 447 34.38 -16.44 31.55
CA THR A 447 34.05 -15.04 31.63
C THR A 447 33.28 -14.66 32.88
N GLY A 448 32.98 -15.64 33.77
CA GLY A 448 32.26 -15.39 35.02
C GLY A 448 30.76 -15.25 34.87
N ILE A 449 30.20 -15.57 33.71
CA ILE A 449 28.74 -15.58 33.49
C ILE A 449 28.21 -16.91 34.07
N VAL A 450 27.36 -16.81 35.10
CA VAL A 450 26.61 -17.91 35.68
C VAL A 450 25.29 -18.03 34.93
N LEU A 451 25.05 -19.12 34.21
CA LEU A 451 23.74 -19.43 33.67
C LEU A 451 22.87 -19.93 34.83
N GLU A 452 21.81 -19.20 35.18
CA GLU A 452 20.77 -19.74 36.06
C GLU A 452 20.01 -20.85 35.33
N GLU A 453 19.84 -22.01 35.99
CA GLU A 453 19.10 -23.16 35.46
C GLU A 453 17.61 -22.90 35.33
#